data_c4af18b389aefc3613fb5d1872379a0e
#
_entry.id   c4af18b389aefc3613fb5d1872379a0e
#
_cell.length_a   1.000
_cell.length_b   1.000
_cell.length_c   1.000
_cell.angle_alpha   90.00
_cell.angle_beta   90.00
_cell.angle_gamma   90.00
#
_symmetry.space_group_name_H-M   'P 1'
#
loop_
_entity.id
_entity.type
_entity.pdbx_description
1 polymer ?
#
loop_
_entity_poly.entity_id
_entity_poly.type
_entity_poly.pdbx_seq_one_letter_code
_entity_poly.pdbx_strand_id
1 'polypeptide(L)'
;MLIDEQETRFYVAESTIPDGGNGLFTKEAMRRGDRFEVIGVLVRRDSLSDKCTHFCDHHKFRVGEDLLLIPMGIGGMANHSLTPNLSKVFEGERLFLELTEDVPADTELFFTYTEYAQEAFGLLDK
;
A
#
# COMPACT_ATOMS: atom_id res chain seq x y z
N MET A 1 6.66 5.74 19.85
CA MET A 1 6.71 6.35 18.49
C MET A 1 5.39 7.02 18.19
N LEU A 2 5.42 8.23 17.72
CA LEU A 2 4.23 8.91 17.23
C LEU A 2 4.16 8.70 15.71
N ILE A 3 3.04 8.14 15.25
CA ILE A 3 2.79 8.01 13.82
C ILE A 3 1.84 9.14 13.43
N ASP A 4 2.28 9.98 12.51
CA ASP A 4 1.56 11.19 12.13
C ASP A 4 1.38 11.19 10.61
N GLU A 5 0.14 10.96 10.17
CA GLU A 5 -0.21 10.99 8.75
C GLU A 5 -0.54 12.43 8.34
N GLN A 6 0.32 12.99 7.51
CA GLN A 6 0.15 14.37 7.02
C GLN A 6 -0.27 14.44 5.56
N GLU A 7 -0.53 13.29 4.93
CA GLU A 7 -0.89 13.23 3.53
C GLU A 7 -2.33 13.70 3.32
N THR A 8 -2.53 14.72 2.50
CA THR A 8 -3.84 15.35 2.27
C THR A 8 -4.34 15.21 0.83
N ARG A 9 -3.56 14.58 -0.05
CA ARG A 9 -3.91 14.47 -1.49
C ARG A 9 -4.87 13.34 -1.80
N PHE A 10 -5.20 12.52 -0.80
CA PHE A 10 -5.96 11.29 -0.99
C PHE A 10 -7.14 11.19 -0.02
N TYR A 11 -8.09 10.35 -0.36
CA TYR A 11 -9.18 9.97 0.53
C TYR A 11 -9.49 8.49 0.39
N VAL A 12 -10.16 7.93 1.40
CA VAL A 12 -10.58 6.54 1.43
C VAL A 12 -12.07 6.50 1.17
N ALA A 13 -12.49 5.65 0.24
CA ALA A 13 -13.90 5.47 -0.10
C ALA A 13 -14.12 4.03 -0.56
N GLU A 14 -15.37 3.67 -0.82
CA GLU A 14 -15.69 2.35 -1.35
C GLU A 14 -14.94 2.11 -2.66
N SER A 15 -14.26 0.96 -2.76
CA SER A 15 -13.51 0.60 -3.95
C SER A 15 -14.40 0.41 -5.16
N THR A 16 -13.86 0.69 -6.34
CA THR A 16 -14.50 0.37 -7.62
C THR A 16 -14.51 -1.14 -7.89
N ILE A 17 -13.69 -1.91 -7.15
CA ILE A 17 -13.69 -3.38 -7.24
C ILE A 17 -14.93 -3.91 -6.52
N PRO A 18 -15.80 -4.72 -7.19
CA PRO A 18 -16.94 -5.34 -6.51
C PRO A 18 -16.45 -6.16 -5.30
N ASP A 19 -17.08 -5.93 -4.14
CA ASP A 19 -16.73 -6.57 -2.87
C ASP A 19 -15.28 -6.30 -2.42
N GLY A 20 -14.64 -5.26 -2.96
CA GLY A 20 -13.25 -4.91 -2.64
C GLY A 20 -13.07 -4.11 -1.35
N GLY A 21 -14.15 -3.82 -0.63
CA GLY A 21 -14.09 -2.99 0.57
C GLY A 21 -13.77 -1.54 0.23
N ASN A 22 -12.88 -0.92 1.01
CA ASN A 22 -12.44 0.45 0.76
C ASN A 22 -11.21 0.47 -0.13
N GLY A 23 -11.00 1.58 -0.81
CA GLY A 23 -9.84 1.86 -1.63
C GLY A 23 -9.30 3.25 -1.39
N LEU A 24 -8.18 3.55 -2.01
CA LEU A 24 -7.50 4.84 -1.93
C LEU A 24 -7.75 5.61 -3.21
N PHE A 25 -8.20 6.87 -3.07
CA PHE A 25 -8.55 7.73 -4.21
C PHE A 25 -7.80 9.05 -4.14
N THR A 26 -7.52 9.63 -5.30
CA THR A 26 -6.92 10.98 -5.38
C THR A 26 -7.98 12.05 -5.19
N LYS A 27 -7.66 13.11 -4.41
CA LYS A 27 -8.52 14.28 -4.28
C LYS A 27 -8.35 15.24 -5.46
N GLU A 28 -7.19 15.22 -6.08
CA GLU A 28 -6.82 16.13 -7.17
C GLU A 28 -6.13 15.34 -8.28
N ALA A 29 -5.99 15.94 -9.45
CA ALA A 29 -5.23 15.34 -10.54
C ALA A 29 -3.77 15.18 -10.10
N MET A 30 -3.16 14.04 -10.42
CA MET A 30 -1.77 13.75 -10.09
C MET A 30 -1.02 13.33 -11.34
N ARG A 31 0.28 13.51 -11.31
CA ARG A 31 1.15 13.25 -12.45
C ARG A 31 2.02 12.04 -12.22
N ARG A 32 2.41 11.41 -13.31
CA ARG A 32 3.45 10.38 -13.29
C ARG A 32 4.67 10.89 -12.50
N GLY A 33 5.16 10.08 -11.59
CA GLY A 33 6.30 10.42 -10.75
C GLY A 33 5.93 11.02 -9.39
N ASP A 34 4.70 11.49 -9.22
CA ASP A 34 4.23 11.90 -7.90
C ASP A 34 4.19 10.70 -6.98
N ARG A 35 4.63 10.86 -5.75
CA ARG A 35 4.71 9.74 -4.82
C ARG A 35 4.35 10.13 -3.40
N PHE A 36 4.04 9.13 -2.59
CA PHE A 36 3.74 9.30 -1.17
C PHE A 36 4.34 8.15 -0.39
N GLU A 37 4.71 8.42 0.84
CA GLU A 37 5.35 7.42 1.70
C GLU A 37 4.29 6.53 2.36
N VAL A 38 4.56 5.22 2.40
CA VAL A 38 3.81 4.29 3.22
C VAL A 38 4.40 4.34 4.63
N ILE A 39 3.73 5.04 5.53
CA ILE A 39 4.17 5.17 6.91
C ILE A 39 3.66 3.99 7.74
N GLY A 40 4.40 3.63 8.76
CA GLY A 40 4.03 2.53 9.62
C GLY A 40 5.12 2.14 10.60
N VAL A 41 5.03 0.92 11.08
CA VAL A 41 5.96 0.37 12.07
C VAL A 41 6.82 -0.70 11.41
N LEU A 42 8.14 -0.58 11.59
CA LEU A 42 9.07 -1.60 11.15
C LEU A 42 9.20 -2.69 12.21
N VAL A 43 9.13 -3.93 11.79
CA VAL A 43 9.38 -5.09 12.64
C VAL A 43 10.40 -6.00 11.96
N ARG A 44 11.23 -6.66 12.75
CA ARG A 44 12.14 -7.67 12.20
C ARG A 44 11.37 -8.92 11.88
N ARG A 45 11.64 -9.48 10.71
CA ARG A 45 11.06 -10.73 10.26
C ARG A 45 11.37 -11.84 11.27
N ASP A 46 10.36 -12.63 11.59
CA ASP A 46 10.41 -13.74 12.55
C ASP A 46 10.72 -13.34 14.00
N SER A 47 10.71 -12.04 14.29
CA SER A 47 10.83 -11.53 15.65
C SER A 47 9.52 -11.71 16.43
N LEU A 48 9.58 -11.47 17.74
CA LEU A 48 8.36 -11.50 18.56
C LEU A 48 7.32 -10.50 18.05
N SER A 49 7.76 -9.29 17.67
CA SER A 49 6.85 -8.26 17.15
C SER A 49 6.19 -8.68 15.84
N ASP A 50 6.91 -9.38 14.96
CA ASP A 50 6.34 -9.94 13.74
C ASP A 50 5.32 -11.03 14.08
N LYS A 51 5.65 -11.95 14.96
CA LYS A 51 4.76 -13.05 15.35
C LYS A 51 3.52 -12.56 16.08
N CYS A 52 3.65 -11.56 16.94
CA CYS A 52 2.52 -10.98 17.66
C CYS A 52 1.56 -10.20 16.76
N THR A 53 1.99 -9.84 15.56
CA THR A 53 1.18 -9.13 14.57
C THR A 53 0.85 -9.98 13.35
N HIS A 54 0.84 -11.30 13.51
CA HIS A 54 0.60 -12.23 12.40
C HIS A 54 -0.78 -12.04 11.75
N PHE A 55 -1.74 -11.47 12.46
CA PHE A 55 -3.08 -11.20 11.93
C PHE A 55 -3.06 -10.20 10.75
N CYS A 56 -1.99 -9.44 10.59
CA CYS A 56 -1.84 -8.51 9.47
C CYS A 56 -0.70 -8.89 8.51
N ASP A 57 -0.25 -10.14 8.51
CA ASP A 57 0.88 -10.59 7.68
C ASP A 57 0.68 -10.27 6.20
N HIS A 58 -0.55 -10.38 5.69
CA HIS A 58 -0.84 -10.12 4.28
C HIS A 58 -0.77 -8.64 3.91
N HIS A 59 -0.79 -7.75 4.91
CA HIS A 59 -0.73 -6.29 4.72
C HIS A 59 0.69 -5.76 4.91
N LYS A 60 1.60 -6.56 5.44
CA LYS A 60 2.99 -6.14 5.67
C LYS A 60 3.74 -6.04 4.34
N PHE A 61 4.50 -4.97 4.20
CA PHE A 61 5.40 -4.80 3.05
C PHE A 61 6.80 -5.26 3.44
N ARG A 62 7.43 -6.03 2.58
CA ARG A 62 8.83 -6.39 2.77
C ARG A 62 9.71 -5.24 2.29
N VAL A 63 10.42 -4.60 3.23
CA VAL A 63 11.26 -3.42 2.92
C VAL A 63 12.75 -3.72 3.02
N GLY A 64 13.11 -4.98 3.26
CA GLY A 64 14.49 -5.44 3.35
C GLY A 64 14.51 -6.93 3.55
N GLU A 65 15.70 -7.50 3.68
CA GLU A 65 15.85 -8.94 3.88
C GLU A 65 15.17 -9.41 5.17
N ASP A 66 15.35 -8.62 6.24
CA ASP A 66 14.87 -8.92 7.58
C ASP A 66 13.81 -7.96 8.10
N LEU A 67 13.34 -7.04 7.28
CA LEU A 67 12.44 -5.99 7.75
C LEU A 67 11.11 -6.02 7.03
N LEU A 68 10.05 -5.91 7.83
CA LEU A 68 8.68 -5.80 7.36
C LEU A 68 8.12 -4.47 7.85
N LEU A 69 7.35 -3.81 6.98
CA LEU A 69 6.65 -2.57 7.31
C LEU A 69 5.17 -2.89 7.51
N ILE A 70 4.66 -2.62 8.71
CA ILE A 70 3.24 -2.70 9.00
C ILE A 70 2.65 -1.32 8.71
N PRO A 71 1.84 -1.18 7.64
CA PRO A 71 1.31 0.14 7.28
C PRO A 71 0.27 0.58 8.31
N MET A 72 0.40 1.84 8.75
CA MET A 72 -0.49 2.42 9.77
C MET A 72 -1.19 3.67 9.24
N GLY A 73 -0.91 4.08 8.01
CA GLY A 73 -1.49 5.24 7.37
C GLY A 73 -2.23 4.88 6.09
N ILE A 74 -2.59 5.89 5.32
CA ILE A 74 -3.39 5.73 4.10
C ILE A 74 -2.66 4.94 3.01
N GLY A 75 -1.33 4.91 3.03
CA GLY A 75 -0.55 4.15 2.06
C GLY A 75 -0.87 2.65 2.03
N GLY A 76 -1.42 2.11 3.12
CA GLY A 76 -1.85 0.72 3.18
C GLY A 76 -3.25 0.46 2.62
N MET A 77 -3.95 1.49 2.14
CA MET A 77 -5.34 1.38 1.71
C MET A 77 -5.52 1.12 0.21
N ALA A 78 -4.44 1.21 -0.57
CA ALA A 78 -4.52 0.94 -2.01
C ALA A 78 -4.75 -0.56 -2.26
N ASN A 79 -5.66 -0.86 -3.17
CA ASN A 79 -6.02 -2.23 -3.52
C ASN A 79 -5.09 -2.80 -4.59
N HIS A 80 -5.29 -4.09 -4.88
CA HIS A 80 -4.52 -4.82 -5.87
C HIS A 80 -5.11 -4.69 -7.27
N SER A 81 -4.22 -4.57 -8.26
CA SER A 81 -4.56 -4.74 -9.67
C SER A 81 -3.35 -5.31 -10.43
N LEU A 82 -3.60 -6.11 -11.43
CA LEU A 82 -2.56 -6.56 -12.37
C LEU A 82 -2.23 -5.49 -13.41
N THR A 83 -3.05 -4.42 -13.46
CA THR A 83 -2.80 -3.24 -14.29
C THR A 83 -2.73 -2.00 -13.38
N PRO A 84 -1.69 -1.92 -12.52
CA PRO A 84 -1.64 -0.89 -11.48
C PRO A 84 -1.28 0.49 -12.05
N ASN A 85 -1.63 1.53 -11.28
CA ASN A 85 -1.17 2.89 -11.56
C ASN A 85 -0.16 3.39 -10.51
N LEU A 86 0.25 2.51 -9.60
CA LEU A 86 1.30 2.77 -8.63
C LEU A 86 2.40 1.72 -8.74
N SER A 87 3.63 2.14 -8.53
CA SER A 87 4.77 1.24 -8.36
C SER A 87 5.41 1.46 -7.00
N LYS A 88 6.06 0.42 -6.46
CA LYS A 88 6.79 0.50 -5.20
C LYS A 88 8.18 1.07 -5.47
N VAL A 89 8.57 2.06 -4.67
CA VAL A 89 9.92 2.65 -4.73
C VAL A 89 10.52 2.57 -3.33
N PHE A 90 11.67 1.94 -3.22
CA PHE A 90 12.37 1.77 -1.94
C PHE A 90 13.53 2.75 -1.84
N GLU A 91 13.61 3.46 -0.73
CA GLU A 91 14.76 4.30 -0.38
C GLU A 91 15.25 3.87 1.01
N GLY A 92 16.23 2.96 1.03
CA GLY A 92 16.65 2.31 2.26
C GLY A 92 15.51 1.47 2.84
N GLU A 93 15.10 1.78 4.05
CA GLU A 93 14.01 1.09 4.73
C GLU A 93 12.66 1.81 4.54
N ARG A 94 12.65 2.87 3.74
CA ARG A 94 11.43 3.63 3.44
C ARG A 94 10.80 3.13 2.15
N LEU A 95 9.48 3.02 2.16
CA LEU A 95 8.70 2.61 1.01
C LEU A 95 7.83 3.77 0.54
N PHE A 96 7.90 4.06 -0.75
CA PHE A 96 7.03 5.02 -1.42
C PHE A 96 6.18 4.30 -2.47
N LEU A 97 4.98 4.80 -2.68
CA LEU A 97 4.16 4.42 -3.83
C LEU A 97 4.16 5.58 -4.80
N GLU A 98 4.49 5.32 -6.04
CA GLU A 98 4.71 6.35 -7.07
C GLU A 98 3.77 6.14 -8.26
N LEU A 99 3.15 7.23 -8.72
CA LEU A 99 2.27 7.20 -9.88
C LEU A 99 3.07 6.80 -11.13
N THR A 100 2.56 5.84 -11.88
CA THR A 100 3.18 5.37 -13.14
C THR A 100 2.62 6.09 -14.35
N GLU A 101 1.54 6.88 -14.16
CA GLU A 101 0.86 7.63 -15.21
C GLU A 101 0.15 8.82 -14.60
N ASP A 102 -0.22 9.78 -15.44
CA ASP A 102 -1.07 10.89 -15.02
C ASP A 102 -2.48 10.36 -14.76
N VAL A 103 -3.10 10.83 -13.68
CA VAL A 103 -4.47 10.46 -13.35
C VAL A 103 -5.29 11.71 -13.01
N PRO A 104 -6.58 11.73 -13.37
CA PRO A 104 -7.47 12.83 -12.95
C PRO A 104 -7.82 12.69 -11.47
N ALA A 105 -8.46 13.72 -10.91
CA ALA A 105 -9.02 13.67 -9.57
C ALA A 105 -10.03 12.52 -9.45
N ASP A 106 -10.22 12.02 -8.24
CA ASP A 106 -11.17 10.95 -7.91
C ASP A 106 -10.86 9.61 -8.61
N THR A 107 -9.58 9.37 -8.84
CA THR A 107 -9.11 8.09 -9.40
C THR A 107 -8.71 7.15 -8.28
N GLU A 108 -9.16 5.92 -8.35
CA GLU A 108 -8.71 4.88 -7.43
C GLU A 108 -7.28 4.45 -7.77
N LEU A 109 -6.46 4.29 -6.74
CA LEU A 109 -5.06 3.90 -6.87
C LEU A 109 -4.87 2.43 -6.54
N PHE A 110 -4.04 1.76 -7.35
CA PHE A 110 -3.76 0.33 -7.23
C PHE A 110 -2.27 0.06 -7.35
N PHE A 111 -1.80 -0.93 -6.63
CA PHE A 111 -0.49 -1.53 -6.88
C PHE A 111 -0.66 -3.05 -7.01
N THR A 112 0.37 -3.74 -7.48
CA THR A 112 0.29 -5.20 -7.60
C THR A 112 0.81 -5.83 -6.31
N TYR A 113 -0.03 -6.61 -5.64
CA TYR A 113 0.34 -7.37 -4.45
C TYR A 113 1.35 -8.45 -4.81
N THR A 114 2.14 -8.88 -3.83
CA THR A 114 3.00 -10.05 -4.01
C THR A 114 2.15 -11.27 -4.34
N GLU A 115 2.73 -12.27 -5.00
CA GLU A 115 2.03 -13.51 -5.33
C GLU A 115 1.47 -14.19 -4.07
N TYR A 116 2.23 -14.17 -2.97
CA TYR A 116 1.78 -14.69 -1.68
C TYR A 116 0.52 -13.99 -1.19
N ALA A 117 0.49 -12.67 -1.23
CA ALA A 117 -0.68 -11.90 -0.80
C ALA A 117 -1.87 -12.11 -1.74
N GLN A 118 -1.64 -12.20 -3.05
CA GLN A 118 -2.69 -12.49 -4.02
C GLN A 118 -3.36 -13.83 -3.72
N GLU A 119 -2.56 -14.87 -3.45
CA GLU A 119 -3.07 -16.19 -3.11
C GLU A 119 -3.87 -16.14 -1.80
N ALA A 120 -3.33 -15.50 -0.77
CA ALA A 120 -3.97 -15.39 0.53
C ALA A 120 -5.32 -14.68 0.49
N PHE A 121 -5.47 -13.68 -0.38
CA PHE A 121 -6.73 -12.95 -0.57
C PHE A 121 -7.63 -13.56 -1.65
N GLY A 122 -7.21 -14.64 -2.31
CA GLY A 122 -7.98 -15.24 -3.39
C GLY A 122 -8.03 -14.36 -4.66
N LEU A 123 -6.97 -13.62 -4.93
CA LEU A 123 -6.91 -12.65 -6.02
C LEU A 123 -6.15 -13.15 -7.25
N LEU A 124 -5.66 -14.39 -7.25
CA LEU A 124 -4.99 -14.93 -8.43
C LEU A 124 -5.93 -14.85 -9.63
N ASP A 125 -5.42 -14.43 -10.76
CA ASP A 125 -6.15 -14.23 -12.02
C ASP A 125 -7.08 -12.99 -12.06
N LYS A 126 -6.88 -12.02 -11.16
CA LYS A 126 -7.72 -10.81 -11.13
C LYS A 126 -6.97 -9.50 -11.38
#